data_e1445ab2ce8dc9d0993dc37106f624a6
#
_entry.id   e1445ab2ce8dc9d0993dc37106f624a6
#
_cell.length_a   1.000
_cell.length_b   1.000
_cell.length_c   1.000
_cell.angle_alpha   90.00
_cell.angle_beta   90.00
_cell.angle_gamma   90.00
#
_symmetry.space_group_name_H-M   'P 1'
#
loop_
_entity.id
_entity.type
_entity.pdbx_description
1 polymer ?
#
loop_
_entity_poly.entity_id
_entity_poly.type
_entity_poly.pdbx_seq_one_letter_code
_entity_poly.pdbx_strand_id
1 'polypeptide(L)'
;TFESWAEQVITQAGVHWLLSCVFLRFIEDNELVDRPWIGGTPQSGRLALARDRHDAYFHEHPHENDRDYLIACFQEAGALPGLHTFFDEAHNPVFRLGISGDAAMAVMQFWQEVAADSGALIRDFTDPTWNTRFLGDLYQDLSEATRKRYALLQTPEFVEEFILDRTLTPAIQEFGYREVRMIDPTCGSGHFLLGGFHRL
;
A
#
# COMPACT_ATOMS: atom_id res chain seq x y z
N THR A 1 -29.54 10.76 1.83
CA THR A 1 -29.41 12.23 1.95
C THR A 1 -28.08 12.71 1.39
N PHE A 2 -27.97 14.01 1.09
CA PHE A 2 -26.70 14.61 0.63
C PHE A 2 -25.59 14.46 1.69
N GLU A 3 -25.91 14.66 2.95
CA GLU A 3 -24.95 14.52 4.07
C GLU A 3 -24.37 13.10 4.13
N SER A 4 -25.20 12.07 4.06
CA SER A 4 -24.74 10.68 4.06
C SER A 4 -23.87 10.34 2.84
N TRP A 5 -24.19 10.91 1.69
CA TRP A 5 -23.34 10.75 0.50
C TRP A 5 -22.00 11.48 0.67
N ALA A 6 -22.01 12.71 1.15
CA ALA A 6 -20.78 13.50 1.37
C ALA A 6 -19.87 12.82 2.39
N GLU A 7 -20.42 12.35 3.53
CA GLU A 7 -19.66 11.58 4.52
C GLU A 7 -19.01 10.32 3.94
N GLN A 8 -19.76 9.59 3.12
CA GLN A 8 -19.24 8.41 2.44
C GLN A 8 -18.09 8.74 1.49
N VAL A 9 -18.21 9.81 0.71
CA VAL A 9 -17.17 10.26 -0.23
C VAL A 9 -15.91 10.72 0.51
N ILE A 10 -16.07 11.50 1.59
CA ILE A 10 -14.95 11.98 2.41
C ILE A 10 -14.23 10.81 3.08
N THR A 11 -14.98 9.88 3.68
CA THR A 11 -14.41 8.68 4.30
C THR A 11 -13.63 7.85 3.28
N GLN A 12 -14.20 7.64 2.10
CA GLN A 12 -13.54 6.89 1.04
C GLN A 12 -12.26 7.58 0.57
N ALA A 13 -12.27 8.90 0.40
CA ALA A 13 -11.07 9.65 0.07
C ALA A 13 -9.99 9.52 1.15
N GLY A 14 -10.35 9.66 2.43
CA GLY A 14 -9.43 9.47 3.55
C GLY A 14 -8.79 8.07 3.56
N VAL A 15 -9.58 7.03 3.30
CA VAL A 15 -9.08 5.65 3.16
C VAL A 15 -8.04 5.55 2.04
N HIS A 16 -8.30 6.13 0.87
CA HIS A 16 -7.34 6.11 -0.24
C HIS A 16 -6.04 6.87 0.07
N TRP A 17 -6.12 8.01 0.77
CA TRP A 17 -4.94 8.74 1.23
C TRP A 17 -4.07 7.90 2.16
N LEU A 18 -4.68 7.25 3.15
CA LEU A 18 -3.96 6.38 4.09
C LEU A 18 -3.35 5.16 3.39
N LEU A 19 -4.13 4.47 2.55
CA LEU A 19 -3.65 3.29 1.83
C LEU A 19 -2.53 3.61 0.85
N SER A 20 -2.60 4.75 0.15
CA SER A 20 -1.52 5.20 -0.73
C SER A 20 -0.22 5.40 0.06
N CYS A 21 -0.29 6.03 1.25
CA CYS A 21 0.87 6.17 2.12
C CYS A 21 1.36 4.83 2.67
N VAL A 22 0.48 3.94 3.14
CA VAL A 22 0.87 2.60 3.62
C VAL A 22 1.58 1.81 2.53
N PHE A 23 1.09 1.91 1.30
CA PHE A 23 1.71 1.23 0.16
C PHE A 23 3.12 1.75 -0.13
N LEU A 24 3.32 3.09 -0.13
CA LEU A 24 4.65 3.67 -0.26
C LEU A 24 5.56 3.23 0.89
N ARG A 25 5.05 3.29 2.13
CA ARG A 25 5.83 2.88 3.30
C ARG A 25 6.24 1.42 3.25
N PHE A 26 5.36 0.53 2.78
CA PHE A 26 5.73 -0.89 2.58
C PHE A 26 6.87 -1.05 1.58
N ILE A 27 6.83 -0.32 0.46
CA ILE A 27 7.89 -0.35 -0.55
C ILE A 27 9.20 0.22 0.02
N GLU A 28 9.12 1.29 0.78
CA GLU A 28 10.26 1.97 1.40
C GLU A 28 10.91 1.11 2.48
N ASP A 29 10.12 0.57 3.41
CA ASP A 29 10.62 -0.20 4.54
C ASP A 29 11.23 -1.54 4.11
N ASN A 30 10.75 -2.11 2.99
CA ASN A 30 11.31 -3.34 2.41
C ASN A 30 12.39 -3.08 1.34
N GLU A 31 12.88 -1.85 1.23
CA GLU A 31 14.00 -1.46 0.35
C GLU A 31 13.77 -1.76 -1.14
N LEU A 32 12.49 -1.73 -1.58
CA LEU A 32 12.12 -1.99 -2.98
C LEU A 32 12.39 -0.79 -3.91
N VAL A 33 12.75 0.34 -3.33
CA VAL A 33 13.18 1.57 -4.04
C VAL A 33 14.47 2.09 -3.41
N ASP A 34 15.33 2.64 -4.24
CA ASP A 34 16.62 3.17 -3.79
C ASP A 34 16.45 4.37 -2.86
N ARG A 35 15.54 5.27 -3.20
CA ARG A 35 15.33 6.53 -2.48
C ARG A 35 13.88 6.64 -1.98
N PRO A 36 13.66 6.65 -0.67
CA PRO A 36 12.33 6.74 -0.08
C PRO A 36 11.72 8.14 -0.26
N TRP A 37 10.39 8.22 -0.21
CA TRP A 37 9.60 9.45 -0.31
C TRP A 37 9.13 9.95 1.05
N ILE A 38 8.49 9.05 1.84
CA ILE A 38 7.79 9.41 3.08
C ILE A 38 8.63 9.07 4.30
N GLY A 39 9.28 7.91 4.31
CA GLY A 39 9.96 7.41 5.48
C GLY A 39 10.97 6.31 5.16
N GLY A 40 11.08 5.36 6.05
CA GLY A 40 12.02 4.24 5.96
C GLY A 40 12.75 4.04 7.27
N THR A 41 13.40 2.90 7.42
CA THR A 41 14.04 2.48 8.66
C THR A 41 15.14 3.47 9.06
N PRO A 42 15.13 4.05 10.29
CA PRO A 42 16.15 5.00 10.73
C PRO A 42 17.55 4.37 10.79
N GLN A 43 17.63 3.09 11.17
CA GLN A 43 18.88 2.34 11.29
C GLN A 43 19.60 2.16 9.96
N SER A 44 18.88 2.09 8.86
CA SER A 44 19.46 2.06 7.50
C SER A 44 19.73 3.46 6.92
N GLY A 45 19.40 4.53 7.67
CA GLY A 45 19.52 5.92 7.21
C GLY A 45 18.41 6.36 6.24
N ARG A 46 17.45 5.51 5.92
CA ARG A 46 16.40 5.80 4.93
C ARG A 46 15.45 6.91 5.38
N LEU A 47 15.15 7.00 6.68
CA LEU A 47 14.36 8.11 7.20
C LEU A 47 15.03 9.46 6.98
N ALA A 48 16.37 9.55 7.14
CA ALA A 48 17.12 10.76 6.85
C ALA A 48 17.04 11.11 5.35
N LEU A 49 17.21 10.13 4.46
CA LEU A 49 17.07 10.34 3.01
C LEU A 49 15.68 10.84 2.60
N ALA A 50 14.60 10.33 3.26
CA ALA A 50 13.25 10.81 3.01
C ALA A 50 13.08 12.27 3.45
N ARG A 51 13.64 12.65 4.59
CA ARG A 51 13.62 14.04 5.09
C ARG A 51 14.42 14.97 4.21
N ASP A 52 15.63 14.57 3.81
CA ASP A 52 16.45 15.36 2.88
C ASP A 52 15.74 15.58 1.53
N ARG A 53 14.99 14.58 1.07
CA ARG A 53 14.17 14.69 -0.15
C ARG A 53 13.01 15.67 0.03
N HIS A 54 12.32 15.62 1.15
CA HIS A 54 11.24 16.52 1.50
C HIS A 54 11.74 17.96 1.58
N ASP A 55 12.86 18.19 2.24
CA ASP A 55 13.49 19.52 2.33
C ASP A 55 13.92 20.04 0.94
N ALA A 56 14.51 19.18 0.12
CA ALA A 56 14.91 19.54 -1.25
C ALA A 56 13.71 19.94 -2.11
N TYR A 57 12.59 19.24 -1.97
CA TYR A 57 11.35 19.58 -2.69
C TYR A 57 10.88 21.00 -2.39
N PHE A 58 10.86 21.43 -1.13
CA PHE A 58 10.44 22.79 -0.78
C PHE A 58 11.46 23.87 -1.12
N HIS A 59 12.73 23.52 -1.30
CA HIS A 59 13.70 24.43 -1.92
C HIS A 59 13.38 24.73 -3.37
N GLU A 60 12.90 23.74 -4.11
CA GLU A 60 12.51 23.87 -5.51
C GLU A 60 11.08 24.44 -5.68
N HIS A 61 10.20 24.15 -4.73
CA HIS A 61 8.78 24.49 -4.75
C HIS A 61 8.34 25.28 -3.50
N PRO A 62 8.85 26.52 -3.27
CA PRO A 62 8.66 27.25 -2.03
C PRO A 62 7.23 27.74 -1.76
N HIS A 63 6.32 27.62 -2.72
CA HIS A 63 4.91 28.01 -2.61
C HIS A 63 3.96 26.81 -2.44
N GLU A 64 4.49 25.61 -2.45
CA GLU A 64 3.74 24.37 -2.28
C GLU A 64 3.72 23.92 -0.81
N ASN A 65 2.94 22.90 -0.49
CA ASN A 65 2.78 22.38 0.86
C ASN A 65 2.87 20.84 0.87
N ASP A 66 2.82 20.23 2.05
CA ASP A 66 2.96 18.77 2.22
C ASP A 66 1.97 17.95 1.40
N ARG A 67 0.76 18.48 1.12
CA ARG A 67 -0.18 17.80 0.22
C ARG A 67 0.40 17.71 -1.20
N ASP A 68 0.97 18.80 -1.69
CA ASP A 68 1.53 18.88 -3.04
C ASP A 68 2.75 17.95 -3.14
N TYR A 69 3.58 17.90 -2.09
CA TYR A 69 4.66 16.93 -1.96
C TYR A 69 4.18 15.47 -2.02
N LEU A 70 3.16 15.10 -1.23
CA LEU A 70 2.61 13.74 -1.25
C LEU A 70 2.04 13.37 -2.62
N ILE A 71 1.36 14.29 -3.30
CA ILE A 71 0.86 14.07 -4.67
C ILE A 71 2.04 13.83 -5.63
N ALA A 72 3.11 14.62 -5.53
CA ALA A 72 4.31 14.39 -6.34
C ALA A 72 4.95 13.02 -6.07
N CYS A 73 5.00 12.58 -4.80
CA CYS A 73 5.46 11.25 -4.43
C CYS A 73 4.60 10.14 -5.07
N PHE A 74 3.27 10.28 -5.06
CA PHE A 74 2.36 9.33 -5.67
C PHE A 74 2.52 9.27 -7.19
N GLN A 75 2.69 10.41 -7.84
CA GLN A 75 2.94 10.49 -9.29
C GLN A 75 4.27 9.82 -9.67
N GLU A 76 5.33 10.09 -8.91
CA GLU A 76 6.64 9.47 -9.15
C GLU A 76 6.60 7.95 -8.93
N ALA A 77 5.94 7.50 -7.85
CA ALA A 77 5.73 6.08 -7.61
C ALA A 77 4.92 5.43 -8.75
N GLY A 78 3.90 6.12 -9.26
CA GLY A 78 3.10 5.65 -10.40
C GLY A 78 3.89 5.50 -11.70
N ALA A 79 5.04 6.13 -11.83
CA ALA A 79 5.93 5.95 -12.98
C ALA A 79 6.75 4.65 -12.90
N LEU A 80 6.81 4.00 -11.73
CA LEU A 80 7.53 2.74 -11.56
C LEU A 80 6.76 1.55 -12.16
N PRO A 81 7.48 0.56 -12.72
CA PRO A 81 6.86 -0.65 -13.24
C PRO A 81 5.99 -1.35 -12.20
N GLY A 82 4.75 -1.68 -12.55
CA GLY A 82 3.80 -2.37 -11.67
C GLY A 82 3.00 -1.46 -10.74
N LEU A 83 3.40 -0.19 -10.52
CA LEU A 83 2.70 0.73 -9.62
C LEU A 83 1.72 1.68 -10.32
N HIS A 84 1.78 1.75 -11.64
CA HIS A 84 0.94 2.64 -12.44
C HIS A 84 -0.55 2.53 -12.11
N THR A 85 -1.07 1.31 -11.94
CA THR A 85 -2.49 1.09 -11.65
C THR A 85 -2.90 1.61 -10.26
N PHE A 86 -2.00 1.58 -9.29
CA PHE A 86 -2.25 2.09 -7.93
C PHE A 86 -2.33 3.62 -7.89
N PHE A 87 -1.46 4.28 -8.66
CA PHE A 87 -1.31 5.73 -8.67
C PHE A 87 -1.80 6.36 -9.99
N ASP A 88 -2.74 5.71 -10.65
CA ASP A 88 -3.41 6.26 -11.82
C ASP A 88 -4.34 7.41 -11.42
N GLU A 89 -4.06 8.61 -11.95
CA GLU A 89 -4.83 9.84 -11.69
C GLU A 89 -6.32 9.70 -12.05
N ALA A 90 -6.65 8.84 -13.03
CA ALA A 90 -8.03 8.61 -13.44
C ALA A 90 -8.81 7.79 -12.41
N HIS A 91 -8.17 6.91 -11.66
CA HIS A 91 -8.82 5.92 -10.79
C HIS A 91 -8.58 6.15 -9.30
N ASN A 92 -7.41 6.69 -8.91
CA ASN A 92 -7.13 6.93 -7.50
C ASN A 92 -7.73 8.27 -7.04
N PRO A 93 -8.66 8.26 -6.05
CA PRO A 93 -9.33 9.47 -5.57
C PRO A 93 -8.41 10.53 -4.96
N VAL A 94 -7.19 10.19 -4.54
CA VAL A 94 -6.25 11.17 -3.95
C VAL A 94 -5.93 12.34 -4.88
N PHE A 95 -5.96 12.12 -6.19
CA PHE A 95 -5.72 13.16 -7.19
C PHE A 95 -6.91 14.10 -7.42
N ARG A 96 -8.10 13.73 -6.94
CA ARG A 96 -9.34 14.52 -7.12
C ARG A 96 -9.87 15.11 -5.83
N LEU A 97 -9.66 14.41 -4.71
CA LEU A 97 -10.17 14.76 -3.38
C LEU A 97 -8.98 14.98 -2.46
N GLY A 98 -8.47 16.23 -2.48
CA GLY A 98 -7.31 16.63 -1.68
C GLY A 98 -7.64 16.76 -0.21
N ILE A 99 -6.60 16.59 0.62
CA ILE A 99 -6.59 16.98 2.03
C ILE A 99 -6.00 18.39 2.18
N SER A 100 -6.14 19.03 3.33
CA SER A 100 -5.46 20.29 3.59
C SER A 100 -3.95 20.11 3.75
N GLY A 101 -3.16 21.17 3.53
CA GLY A 101 -1.72 21.15 3.80
C GLY A 101 -1.39 20.73 5.23
N ASP A 102 -2.13 21.27 6.22
CA ASP A 102 -1.95 20.90 7.64
C ASP A 102 -2.24 19.41 7.90
N ALA A 103 -3.28 18.88 7.27
CA ALA A 103 -3.58 17.44 7.37
C ALA A 103 -2.48 16.58 6.72
N ALA A 104 -1.94 17.01 5.58
CA ALA A 104 -0.84 16.34 4.92
C ALA A 104 0.44 16.36 5.76
N MET A 105 0.76 17.50 6.37
CA MET A 105 1.86 17.62 7.34
C MET A 105 1.68 16.67 8.52
N ALA A 106 0.48 16.60 9.10
CA ALA A 106 0.19 15.66 10.18
C ALA A 106 0.34 14.19 9.74
N VAL A 107 -0.04 13.85 8.50
CA VAL A 107 0.17 12.52 7.92
C VAL A 107 1.67 12.22 7.76
N MET A 108 2.47 13.17 7.29
CA MET A 108 3.93 13.01 7.20
C MET A 108 4.56 12.77 8.57
N GLN A 109 4.20 13.58 9.57
CA GLN A 109 4.67 13.42 10.96
C GLN A 109 4.28 12.06 11.53
N PHE A 110 3.05 11.63 11.30
CA PHE A 110 2.54 10.32 11.74
C PHE A 110 3.38 9.17 11.18
N TRP A 111 3.75 9.21 9.90
CA TRP A 111 4.55 8.15 9.29
C TRP A 111 6.03 8.18 9.67
N GLN A 112 6.55 9.33 10.11
CA GLN A 112 7.94 9.52 10.51
C GLN A 112 8.16 9.45 12.01
N GLU A 113 7.13 9.12 12.78
CA GLU A 113 7.19 9.07 14.24
C GLU A 113 8.10 7.93 14.70
N VAL A 114 9.05 8.27 15.57
CA VAL A 114 10.01 7.34 16.15
C VAL A 114 9.78 7.20 17.65
N ALA A 115 10.00 6.00 18.17
CA ALA A 115 9.94 5.75 19.60
C ALA A 115 11.10 6.43 20.31
N ALA A 116 10.82 7.13 21.41
CA ALA A 116 11.79 7.96 22.13
C ALA A 116 12.91 7.12 22.79
N ASP A 117 12.64 5.88 23.13
CA ASP A 117 13.55 4.97 23.82
C ASP A 117 14.49 4.24 22.85
N SER A 118 14.00 3.83 21.69
CA SER A 118 14.73 2.99 20.73
C SER A 118 15.17 3.75 19.47
N GLY A 119 14.54 4.88 19.17
CA GLY A 119 14.70 5.59 17.89
C GLY A 119 14.16 4.82 16.68
N ALA A 120 13.48 3.69 16.90
CA ALA A 120 12.85 2.93 15.84
C ALA A 120 11.55 3.61 15.39
N LEU A 121 11.15 3.40 14.14
CA LEU A 121 9.83 3.82 13.68
C LEU A 121 8.73 3.11 14.47
N ILE A 122 7.73 3.86 14.90
CA ILE A 122 6.56 3.28 15.57
C ILE A 122 5.74 2.45 14.59
N ARG A 123 5.76 2.84 13.30
CA ARG A 123 5.04 2.16 12.21
C ARG A 123 6.06 1.68 11.20
N ASP A 124 6.44 0.44 11.35
CA ASP A 124 7.42 -0.27 10.52
C ASP A 124 6.69 -1.40 9.77
N PHE A 125 6.78 -1.37 8.46
CA PHE A 125 6.18 -2.36 7.55
C PHE A 125 7.23 -3.33 6.99
N THR A 126 8.40 -3.41 7.60
CA THR A 126 9.42 -4.36 7.20
C THR A 126 8.91 -5.79 7.39
N ASP A 127 8.86 -6.55 6.30
CA ASP A 127 8.45 -7.95 6.30
C ASP A 127 9.40 -8.78 5.43
N PRO A 128 10.29 -9.58 6.03
CA PRO A 128 11.23 -10.42 5.30
C PRO A 128 10.54 -11.51 4.47
N THR A 129 9.27 -11.82 4.74
CA THR A 129 8.49 -12.79 3.96
C THR A 129 7.72 -12.16 2.80
N TRP A 130 7.72 -10.83 2.72
CA TRP A 130 7.02 -10.05 1.68
C TRP A 130 5.52 -10.37 1.61
N ASN A 131 4.93 -10.64 2.76
CA ASN A 131 3.51 -10.95 2.84
C ASN A 131 2.66 -9.69 2.70
N THR A 132 2.17 -9.45 1.49
CA THR A 132 1.31 -8.31 1.18
C THR A 132 -0.16 -8.52 1.55
N ARG A 133 -0.51 -9.67 2.14
CA ARG A 133 -1.88 -10.02 2.54
C ARG A 133 -2.51 -8.96 3.47
N PHE A 134 -1.70 -8.41 4.38
CA PHE A 134 -2.16 -7.36 5.30
C PHE A 134 -2.69 -6.10 4.59
N LEU A 135 -2.22 -5.79 3.38
CA LEU A 135 -2.73 -4.65 2.61
C LEU A 135 -4.20 -4.86 2.21
N GLY A 136 -4.55 -6.10 1.84
CA GLY A 136 -5.93 -6.48 1.56
C GLY A 136 -6.81 -6.45 2.82
N ASP A 137 -6.29 -6.94 3.93
CA ASP A 137 -6.97 -6.92 5.24
C ASP A 137 -7.22 -5.48 5.69
N LEU A 138 -6.19 -4.64 5.64
CA LEU A 138 -6.29 -3.22 5.98
C LEU A 138 -7.33 -2.49 5.12
N TYR A 139 -7.35 -2.76 3.82
CA TYR A 139 -8.37 -2.15 2.94
C TYR A 139 -9.80 -2.55 3.34
N GLN A 140 -10.01 -3.80 3.73
CA GLN A 140 -11.31 -4.28 4.17
C GLN A 140 -11.73 -3.67 5.51
N ASP A 141 -10.79 -3.54 6.44
CA ASP A 141 -11.04 -2.96 7.77
C ASP A 141 -11.34 -1.46 7.70
N LEU A 142 -10.64 -0.73 6.83
CA LEU A 142 -10.84 0.70 6.62
C LEU A 142 -12.13 1.03 5.85
N SER A 143 -12.67 0.09 5.08
CA SER A 143 -13.83 0.32 4.22
C SER A 143 -14.97 -0.67 4.47
N GLU A 144 -15.62 -0.56 5.64
CA GLU A 144 -16.80 -1.37 5.97
C GLU A 144 -17.92 -1.27 4.92
N ALA A 145 -18.11 -0.08 4.36
CA ALA A 145 -19.09 0.17 3.29
C ALA A 145 -18.73 -0.62 2.01
N THR A 146 -17.46 -0.66 1.64
CA THR A 146 -16.96 -1.43 0.50
C THR A 146 -17.09 -2.92 0.77
N ARG A 147 -16.70 -3.39 1.96
CA ARG A 147 -16.86 -4.78 2.38
C ARG A 147 -18.30 -5.26 2.29
N LYS A 148 -19.25 -4.47 2.79
CA LYS A 148 -20.70 -4.80 2.73
C LYS A 148 -21.24 -4.76 1.30
N ARG A 149 -20.82 -3.78 0.49
CA ARG A 149 -21.31 -3.60 -0.87
C ARG A 149 -20.87 -4.71 -1.82
N TYR A 150 -19.62 -5.16 -1.68
CA TYR A 150 -19.01 -6.14 -2.58
C TYR A 150 -18.89 -7.53 -1.97
N ALA A 151 -19.42 -7.73 -0.75
CA ALA A 151 -19.33 -9.00 -0.01
C ALA A 151 -17.88 -9.55 0.03
N LEU A 152 -16.92 -8.65 0.24
CA LEU A 152 -15.50 -8.99 0.31
C LEU A 152 -15.26 -9.79 1.61
N LEU A 153 -15.30 -11.11 1.48
CA LEU A 153 -14.91 -12.04 2.52
C LEU A 153 -13.62 -12.72 2.07
N GLN A 154 -12.56 -12.49 2.82
CA GLN A 154 -11.31 -13.17 2.54
C GLN A 154 -11.39 -14.64 2.91
N THR A 155 -10.84 -15.48 2.05
CA THR A 155 -10.68 -16.90 2.35
C THR A 155 -9.63 -17.05 3.46
N PRO A 156 -9.93 -17.72 4.58
CA PRO A 156 -8.95 -17.99 5.61
C PRO A 156 -7.72 -18.72 5.05
N GLU A 157 -6.54 -18.37 5.52
CA GLU A 157 -5.26 -18.90 5.03
C GLU A 157 -5.21 -20.44 4.99
N PHE A 158 -5.66 -21.08 6.07
CA PHE A 158 -5.67 -22.56 6.12
C PHE A 158 -6.55 -23.21 5.06
N VAL A 159 -7.63 -22.54 4.62
CA VAL A 159 -8.50 -23.01 3.53
C VAL A 159 -7.81 -22.81 2.19
N GLU A 160 -7.17 -21.67 1.98
CA GLU A 160 -6.38 -21.39 0.79
C GLU A 160 -5.25 -22.41 0.63
N GLU A 161 -4.46 -22.60 1.67
CA GLU A 161 -3.37 -23.59 1.68
C GLU A 161 -3.88 -25.00 1.39
N PHE A 162 -4.97 -25.40 2.05
CA PHE A 162 -5.60 -26.71 1.80
C PHE A 162 -5.99 -26.90 0.33
N ILE A 163 -6.56 -25.86 -0.30
CA ILE A 163 -6.97 -25.92 -1.70
C ILE A 163 -5.73 -25.98 -2.61
N LEU A 164 -4.73 -25.14 -2.39
CA LEU A 164 -3.49 -25.11 -3.18
C LEU A 164 -2.71 -26.43 -3.06
N ASP A 165 -2.68 -27.05 -1.87
CA ASP A 165 -2.06 -28.35 -1.65
C ASP A 165 -2.74 -29.48 -2.41
N ARG A 166 -4.04 -29.35 -2.69
CA ARG A 166 -4.83 -30.35 -3.40
C ARG A 166 -4.96 -30.09 -4.90
N THR A 167 -4.54 -28.91 -5.34
CA THR A 167 -4.69 -28.50 -6.74
C THR A 167 -3.34 -28.12 -7.37
N LEU A 168 -2.75 -27.01 -6.96
CA LEU A 168 -1.55 -26.47 -7.57
C LEU A 168 -0.31 -27.33 -7.26
N THR A 169 -0.13 -27.73 -6.00
CA THR A 169 1.05 -28.53 -5.61
C THR A 169 1.19 -29.83 -6.42
N PRO A 170 0.18 -30.69 -6.54
CA PRO A 170 0.30 -31.88 -7.41
C PRO A 170 0.43 -31.53 -8.89
N ALA A 171 -0.15 -30.43 -9.36
CA ALA A 171 0.03 -30.00 -10.74
C ALA A 171 1.47 -29.55 -11.02
N ILE A 172 2.12 -28.87 -10.09
CA ILE A 172 3.55 -28.54 -10.20
C ILE A 172 4.41 -29.81 -10.24
N GLN A 173 4.08 -30.82 -9.43
CA GLN A 173 4.80 -32.08 -9.41
C GLN A 173 4.66 -32.85 -10.73
N GLU A 174 3.50 -32.80 -11.35
CA GLU A 174 3.22 -33.51 -12.62
C GLU A 174 3.78 -32.77 -13.83
N PHE A 175 3.58 -31.45 -13.93
CA PHE A 175 3.88 -30.67 -15.14
C PHE A 175 5.13 -29.79 -15.01
N GLY A 176 5.64 -29.60 -13.80
CA GLY A 176 6.72 -28.66 -13.50
C GLY A 176 6.24 -27.21 -13.40
N TYR A 177 6.95 -26.40 -12.62
CA TYR A 177 6.57 -25.01 -12.32
C TYR A 177 6.57 -24.10 -13.57
N ARG A 178 7.28 -24.45 -14.64
CA ARG A 178 7.32 -23.66 -15.88
C ARG A 178 6.12 -23.88 -16.79
N GLU A 179 5.52 -25.05 -16.72
CA GLU A 179 4.42 -25.45 -17.61
C GLU A 179 3.06 -25.38 -16.93
N VAL A 180 3.03 -25.41 -15.59
CA VAL A 180 1.77 -25.30 -14.83
C VAL A 180 1.13 -23.94 -15.05
N ARG A 181 -0.18 -23.95 -15.22
CA ARG A 181 -0.99 -22.73 -15.36
C ARG A 181 -2.09 -22.74 -14.33
N MET A 182 -2.24 -21.64 -13.65
CA MET A 182 -3.28 -21.42 -12.64
C MET A 182 -4.23 -20.32 -13.11
N ILE A 183 -5.52 -20.51 -12.86
CA ILE A 183 -6.54 -19.49 -13.03
C ILE A 183 -7.36 -19.40 -11.74
N ASP A 184 -7.56 -18.18 -11.30
CA ASP A 184 -8.50 -17.86 -10.22
C ASP A 184 -9.62 -16.98 -10.79
N PRO A 185 -10.78 -17.57 -11.16
CA PRO A 185 -11.89 -16.84 -11.79
C PRO A 185 -12.63 -15.93 -10.83
N THR A 186 -12.37 -16.04 -9.52
CA THR A 186 -12.99 -15.24 -8.45
C THR A 186 -11.95 -14.49 -7.63
N CYS A 187 -10.89 -14.08 -8.28
CA CYS A 187 -9.62 -13.57 -7.74
C CYS A 187 -9.74 -12.69 -6.47
N GLY A 188 -10.79 -11.86 -6.37
CA GLY A 188 -10.93 -10.94 -5.23
C GLY A 188 -9.68 -10.06 -5.07
N SER A 189 -9.08 -10.10 -3.87
CA SER A 189 -7.79 -9.43 -3.56
C SER A 189 -6.55 -10.22 -3.98
N GLY A 190 -6.71 -11.37 -4.64
CA GLY A 190 -5.60 -12.13 -5.21
C GLY A 190 -4.90 -13.10 -4.26
N HIS A 191 -5.49 -13.45 -3.12
CA HIS A 191 -4.85 -14.32 -2.12
C HIS A 191 -4.40 -15.67 -2.70
N PHE A 192 -5.28 -16.34 -3.49
CA PHE A 192 -4.89 -17.58 -4.15
C PHE A 192 -3.76 -17.41 -5.17
N LEU A 193 -3.70 -16.25 -5.85
CA LEU A 193 -2.61 -15.96 -6.77
C LEU A 193 -1.29 -15.73 -6.04
N LEU A 194 -1.33 -15.03 -4.88
CA LEU A 194 -0.18 -14.83 -4.02
C LEU A 194 0.31 -16.16 -3.42
N GLY A 195 -0.58 -16.96 -2.84
CA GLY A 195 -0.24 -18.28 -2.33
C GLY A 195 0.25 -19.23 -3.41
N GLY A 196 -0.29 -19.12 -4.64
CA GLY A 196 0.21 -19.83 -5.82
C GLY A 196 1.62 -19.40 -6.22
N PHE A 197 1.88 -18.08 -6.22
CA PHE A 197 3.21 -17.53 -6.53
C PHE A 197 4.27 -18.00 -5.54
N HIS A 198 3.96 -18.06 -4.25
CA HIS A 198 4.90 -18.55 -3.23
C HIS A 198 5.25 -20.05 -3.35
N ARG A 199 4.49 -20.83 -4.14
CA ARG A 199 4.72 -22.25 -4.39
C ARG A 199 5.51 -22.54 -5.68
N LEU A 200 5.64 -21.54 -6.56
CA LEU A 200 6.36 -21.59 -7.83
C LEU A 200 7.81 -21.18 -7.71
#